data_654aaec3ed6f71ab5591da561ad1cfa7
#
_entry.id   654aaec3ed6f71ab5591da561ad1cfa7
#
_cell.length_a   1.000
_cell.length_b   1.000
_cell.length_c   1.000
_cell.angle_alpha   90.00
_cell.angle_beta   90.00
_cell.angle_gamma   90.00
#
_symmetry.space_group_name_H-M   'P 1'
#
loop_
_entity.id
_entity.type
_entity.pdbx_description
1 polymer ?
#
loop_
_entity_poly.entity_id
_entity_poly.type
_entity_poly.pdbx_seq_one_letter_code
_entity_poly.pdbx_strand_id
1 'polypeptide(L)'
;RSAGEVSWRLALIVVIGRIVLNESPSDMLAGLVRAFGRDEAEAGALACRILAHRGSIDPRCPAPGFALDGRIFVAPGQLAALSGTDPDLLAALMPHVTVHSGAFGIDPGAATREALLAVPGHSPGLVDHFLARRAMRAAQGEDASVYDMLPPSRYLTASPGEVFTIHAEAVLPGGTVQRVERVVRLTGEPQRPWRTLAWRSQPPRRLPAPR
;
A
#
# COMPACT_ATOMS: atom_id res chain seq x y z
N ARG A 1 41.58 4.81 -17.36
CA ARG A 1 40.51 4.12 -16.60
C ARG A 1 39.25 4.93 -16.86
N SER A 2 38.38 4.49 -17.78
CA SER A 2 37.07 5.13 -17.99
C SER A 2 36.28 4.97 -16.70
N ALA A 3 35.83 6.06 -16.10
CA ALA A 3 34.85 6.03 -15.02
C ALA A 3 33.58 5.40 -15.59
N GLY A 4 33.18 4.25 -15.10
CA GLY A 4 31.95 3.59 -15.53
C GLY A 4 30.74 4.52 -15.29
N GLU A 5 29.80 4.46 -16.18
CA GLU A 5 28.59 5.29 -16.11
C GLU A 5 27.67 4.81 -14.96
N VAL A 6 27.16 5.74 -14.16
CA VAL A 6 26.16 5.45 -13.13
C VAL A 6 24.79 5.53 -13.78
N SER A 7 24.04 4.42 -13.78
CA SER A 7 22.63 4.44 -14.19
C SER A 7 21.72 4.52 -12.96
N TRP A 8 20.62 5.25 -13.09
CA TRP A 8 19.63 5.39 -12.02
C TRP A 8 18.21 5.27 -12.57
N ARG A 9 17.32 4.80 -11.72
CA ARG A 9 15.87 4.72 -11.96
C ARG A 9 15.15 5.39 -10.81
N LEU A 10 14.09 6.13 -11.14
CA LEU A 10 13.21 6.76 -10.18
C LEU A 10 11.77 6.30 -10.48
N ALA A 11 11.06 5.86 -9.46
CA ALA A 11 9.63 5.60 -9.51
C ALA A 11 8.92 6.40 -8.43
N LEU A 12 7.82 7.05 -8.80
CA LEU A 12 6.94 7.77 -7.90
C LEU A 12 5.61 7.01 -7.83
N ILE A 13 5.19 6.65 -6.62
CA ILE A 13 3.96 5.89 -6.37
C ILE A 13 3.08 6.71 -5.43
N VAL A 14 1.84 6.99 -5.86
CA VAL A 14 0.84 7.64 -5.01
C VAL A 14 0.38 6.64 -3.94
N VAL A 15 0.38 7.07 -2.67
CA VAL A 15 0.11 6.16 -1.54
C VAL A 15 -1.38 5.97 -1.29
N ILE A 16 -2.23 6.90 -1.73
CA ILE A 16 -3.68 6.89 -1.44
C ILE A 16 -4.46 5.71 -2.06
N GLY A 17 -3.86 4.99 -3.01
CA GLY A 17 -4.42 3.74 -3.55
C GLY A 17 -4.20 2.52 -2.65
N ARG A 18 -3.55 2.69 -1.47
CA ARG A 18 -3.24 1.61 -0.51
C ARG A 18 -4.17 1.65 0.69
N ILE A 19 -4.42 0.48 1.27
CA ILE A 19 -5.22 0.32 2.48
C ILE A 19 -4.44 0.80 3.70
N VAL A 20 -5.04 1.67 4.50
CA VAL A 20 -4.39 2.29 5.66
C VAL A 20 -4.59 1.43 6.90
N LEU A 21 -3.52 0.87 7.44
CA LEU A 21 -3.58 -0.03 8.60
C LEU A 21 -4.21 0.63 9.83
N ASN A 22 -4.00 1.93 10.01
CA ASN A 22 -4.51 2.65 11.18
C ASN A 22 -5.97 3.11 11.07
N GLU A 23 -6.51 3.20 9.83
CA GLU A 23 -7.83 3.82 9.59
C GLU A 23 -8.86 2.83 9.01
N SER A 24 -8.40 1.85 8.23
CA SER A 24 -9.31 0.96 7.51
C SER A 24 -10.10 0.06 8.43
N PRO A 25 -11.41 -0.16 8.15
CA PRO A 25 -12.26 -1.03 8.95
C PRO A 25 -11.94 -2.52 8.70
N SER A 26 -12.44 -3.38 9.59
CA SER A 26 -12.16 -4.83 9.57
C SER A 26 -12.56 -5.51 8.28
N ASP A 27 -13.70 -5.12 7.68
CA ASP A 27 -14.20 -5.72 6.43
C ASP A 27 -13.27 -5.46 5.25
N MET A 28 -12.69 -4.26 5.17
CA MET A 28 -11.71 -3.90 4.15
C MET A 28 -10.37 -4.61 4.37
N LEU A 29 -9.91 -4.71 5.62
CA LEU A 29 -8.70 -5.44 5.98
C LEU A 29 -8.85 -6.94 5.68
N ALA A 30 -9.98 -7.55 6.08
CA ALA A 30 -10.29 -8.94 5.75
C ALA A 30 -10.44 -9.15 4.23
N GLY A 31 -11.07 -8.20 3.54
CA GLY A 31 -11.20 -8.21 2.07
C GLY A 31 -9.85 -8.29 1.38
N LEU A 32 -8.85 -7.54 1.85
CA LEU A 32 -7.49 -7.62 1.29
C LEU A 32 -6.88 -9.01 1.49
N VAL A 33 -7.03 -9.59 2.67
CA VAL A 33 -6.49 -10.93 2.97
C VAL A 33 -7.14 -12.00 2.08
N ARG A 34 -8.48 -11.90 1.87
CA ARG A 34 -9.21 -12.77 0.93
C ARG A 34 -8.76 -12.60 -0.52
N ALA A 35 -8.39 -11.40 -0.94
CA ALA A 35 -7.87 -11.16 -2.28
C ALA A 35 -6.59 -11.96 -2.57
N PHE A 36 -5.88 -12.41 -1.52
CA PHE A 36 -4.73 -13.32 -1.60
C PHE A 36 -5.08 -14.79 -1.36
N GLY A 37 -6.37 -15.17 -1.51
CA GLY A 37 -6.82 -16.55 -1.47
C GLY A 37 -6.95 -17.16 -0.08
N ARG A 38 -6.90 -16.34 0.98
CA ARG A 38 -7.16 -16.83 2.35
C ARG A 38 -8.65 -16.96 2.60
N ASP A 39 -9.02 -17.91 3.43
CA ASP A 39 -10.42 -18.12 3.81
C ASP A 39 -10.97 -17.01 4.72
N GLU A 40 -12.28 -17.03 4.97
CA GLU A 40 -12.96 -16.01 5.77
C GLU A 40 -12.47 -15.98 7.23
N ALA A 41 -12.15 -17.15 7.79
CA ALA A 41 -11.71 -17.26 9.18
C ALA A 41 -10.30 -16.66 9.37
N GLU A 42 -9.36 -17.01 8.48
CA GLU A 42 -8.01 -16.45 8.47
C GLU A 42 -8.03 -14.94 8.24
N ALA A 43 -8.81 -14.49 7.26
CA ALA A 43 -8.95 -13.09 6.90
C ALA A 43 -9.54 -12.28 8.06
N GLY A 44 -10.62 -12.75 8.66
CA GLY A 44 -11.24 -12.12 9.82
C GLY A 44 -10.30 -12.09 11.03
N ALA A 45 -9.59 -13.19 11.29
CA ALA A 45 -8.65 -13.27 12.41
C ALA A 45 -7.50 -12.27 12.28
N LEU A 46 -6.90 -12.10 11.09
CA LEU A 46 -5.85 -11.11 10.89
C LEU A 46 -6.39 -9.68 11.00
N ALA A 47 -7.56 -9.39 10.39
CA ALA A 47 -8.19 -8.08 10.52
C ALA A 47 -8.44 -7.73 11.99
N CYS A 48 -8.97 -8.66 12.79
CA CYS A 48 -9.23 -8.44 14.22
C CYS A 48 -7.93 -8.22 15.02
N ARG A 49 -6.83 -8.92 14.69
CA ARG A 49 -5.52 -8.67 15.32
C ARG A 49 -4.99 -7.27 15.00
N ILE A 50 -5.17 -6.80 13.76
CA ILE A 50 -4.79 -5.43 13.37
C ILE A 50 -5.60 -4.42 14.19
N LEU A 51 -6.91 -4.62 14.31
CA LEU A 51 -7.76 -3.73 15.10
C LEU A 51 -7.38 -3.74 16.59
N ALA A 52 -7.17 -4.90 17.18
CA ALA A 52 -6.76 -5.03 18.57
C ALA A 52 -5.42 -4.32 18.85
N HIS A 53 -4.43 -4.48 17.94
CA HIS A 53 -3.15 -3.80 18.07
C HIS A 53 -3.30 -2.28 18.11
N ARG A 54 -4.15 -1.69 17.26
CA ARG A 54 -4.39 -0.24 17.26
C ARG A 54 -5.41 0.23 18.31
N GLY A 55 -5.94 -0.68 19.16
CA GLY A 55 -6.92 -0.36 20.20
C GLY A 55 -8.33 -0.10 19.66
N SER A 56 -8.64 -0.52 18.45
CA SER A 56 -9.97 -0.36 17.84
C SER A 56 -10.86 -1.55 18.19
N ILE A 57 -12.13 -1.28 18.52
CA ILE A 57 -13.15 -2.30 18.80
C ILE A 57 -14.05 -2.44 17.56
N ASP A 58 -14.29 -3.67 17.11
CA ASP A 58 -15.27 -4.01 16.09
C ASP A 58 -16.15 -5.13 16.62
N PRO A 59 -17.50 -4.99 16.59
CA PRO A 59 -18.43 -6.04 17.05
C PRO A 59 -18.28 -7.38 16.34
N ARG A 60 -17.71 -7.40 15.13
CA ARG A 60 -17.42 -8.61 14.36
C ARG A 60 -16.18 -9.35 14.84
N CYS A 61 -15.36 -8.70 15.64
CA CYS A 61 -14.20 -9.34 16.25
C CYS A 61 -14.62 -9.97 17.57
N PRO A 62 -14.32 -11.28 17.79
CA PRO A 62 -14.53 -11.88 19.09
C PRO A 62 -13.78 -11.04 20.15
N ALA A 63 -14.35 -10.98 21.36
CA ALA A 63 -13.71 -10.27 22.46
C ALA A 63 -12.25 -10.75 22.53
N PRO A 64 -11.27 -9.85 22.40
CA PRO A 64 -9.89 -10.28 22.31
C PRO A 64 -9.50 -10.97 23.61
N GLY A 65 -9.04 -12.20 23.51
CA GLY A 65 -8.31 -12.86 24.57
C GLY A 65 -6.96 -12.20 24.84
N PHE A 66 -6.70 -11.04 24.17
CA PHE A 66 -5.48 -10.25 24.28
C PHE A 66 -5.85 -8.82 24.69
N ALA A 67 -4.95 -8.17 25.42
CA ALA A 67 -5.07 -6.75 25.73
C ALA A 67 -5.12 -5.92 24.43
N LEU A 68 -5.97 -4.89 24.39
CA LEU A 68 -5.93 -3.89 23.34
C LEU A 68 -4.65 -3.08 23.55
N ASP A 69 -3.69 -3.20 22.65
CA ASP A 69 -2.39 -2.53 22.81
C ASP A 69 -2.48 -1.02 22.65
N GLY A 70 -3.48 -0.52 21.91
CA GLY A 70 -3.67 0.90 21.64
C GLY A 70 -2.50 1.56 20.91
N ARG A 71 -1.71 0.77 20.18
CA ARG A 71 -0.51 1.21 19.47
C ARG A 71 -0.80 1.40 17.98
N ILE A 72 -0.58 2.58 17.48
CA ILE A 72 -0.65 2.82 16.04
C ILE A 72 0.53 2.15 15.32
N PHE A 73 0.28 1.65 14.10
CA PHE A 73 1.36 1.22 13.21
C PHE A 73 2.15 2.44 12.74
N VAL A 74 3.46 2.44 12.96
CA VAL A 74 4.38 3.47 12.43
C VAL A 74 5.05 3.02 11.12
N ALA A 75 4.97 1.72 10.81
CA ALA A 75 5.44 1.15 9.56
C ALA A 75 4.62 -0.10 9.20
N PRO A 76 4.33 -0.37 7.91
CA PRO A 76 3.59 -1.57 7.50
C PRO A 76 4.25 -2.88 7.94
N GLY A 77 5.58 -2.92 8.00
CA GLY A 77 6.34 -4.10 8.44
C GLY A 77 6.06 -4.57 9.87
N GLN A 78 5.43 -3.72 10.70
CA GLN A 78 5.02 -4.13 12.06
C GLN A 78 3.91 -5.20 12.06
N LEU A 79 3.23 -5.44 10.92
CA LEU A 79 2.34 -6.60 10.76
C LEU A 79 3.07 -7.93 11.07
N ALA A 80 4.38 -8.02 10.86
CA ALA A 80 5.18 -9.19 11.19
C ALA A 80 5.22 -9.52 12.70
N ALA A 81 4.97 -8.52 13.55
CA ALA A 81 4.93 -8.70 14.99
C ALA A 81 3.57 -9.26 15.49
N LEU A 82 2.55 -9.28 14.63
CA LEU A 82 1.26 -9.87 14.98
C LEU A 82 1.36 -11.40 14.95
N SER A 83 0.99 -12.05 16.05
CA SER A 83 1.04 -13.51 16.20
C SER A 83 0.28 -14.23 15.08
N GLY A 84 0.85 -15.30 14.53
CA GLY A 84 0.21 -16.14 13.53
C GLY A 84 0.08 -15.52 12.14
N THR A 85 0.87 -14.48 11.81
CA THR A 85 0.94 -13.95 10.45
C THR A 85 1.92 -14.78 9.64
N ASP A 86 1.42 -15.35 8.54
CA ASP A 86 2.24 -16.09 7.57
C ASP A 86 3.21 -15.13 6.86
N PRO A 87 4.52 -15.42 6.82
CA PRO A 87 5.51 -14.56 6.16
C PRO A 87 5.25 -14.32 4.67
N ASP A 88 4.73 -15.33 3.96
CA ASP A 88 4.44 -15.21 2.53
C ASP A 88 3.22 -14.30 2.30
N LEU A 89 2.18 -14.46 3.12
CA LEU A 89 1.05 -13.54 3.12
C LEU A 89 1.51 -12.12 3.46
N LEU A 90 2.36 -11.96 4.47
CA LEU A 90 2.89 -10.66 4.83
C LEU A 90 3.63 -10.00 3.66
N ALA A 91 4.51 -10.74 2.98
CA ALA A 91 5.22 -10.23 1.81
C ALA A 91 4.26 -9.80 0.69
N ALA A 92 3.18 -10.57 0.46
CA ALA A 92 2.14 -10.25 -0.50
C ALA A 92 1.33 -9.00 -0.13
N LEU A 93 1.03 -8.79 1.16
CA LEU A 93 0.27 -7.63 1.64
C LEU A 93 1.07 -6.31 1.55
N MET A 94 2.40 -6.33 1.71
CA MET A 94 3.24 -5.12 1.82
C MET A 94 3.03 -4.09 0.71
N PRO A 95 2.89 -4.43 -0.58
CA PRO A 95 2.65 -3.45 -1.64
C PRO A 95 1.30 -2.73 -1.54
N HIS A 96 0.33 -3.31 -0.83
CA HIS A 96 -1.07 -2.89 -0.81
C HIS A 96 -1.48 -2.15 0.45
N VAL A 97 -0.59 -2.06 1.44
CA VAL A 97 -0.87 -1.42 2.72
C VAL A 97 0.03 -0.22 2.97
N THR A 98 -0.44 0.70 3.82
CA THR A 98 0.30 1.89 4.23
C THR A 98 -0.10 2.31 5.65
N VAL A 99 0.68 3.21 6.25
CA VAL A 99 0.37 3.90 7.49
C VAL A 99 0.33 5.43 7.32
N HIS A 100 0.53 5.92 6.09
CA HIS A 100 0.89 7.32 5.85
C HIS A 100 -0.17 8.14 5.10
N SER A 101 -1.17 7.54 4.45
CA SER A 101 -2.12 8.33 3.63
C SER A 101 -3.02 9.24 4.49
N GLY A 102 -3.41 8.79 5.68
CA GLY A 102 -4.36 9.50 6.54
C GLY A 102 -5.80 9.56 5.98
N ALA A 103 -6.08 8.75 4.94
CA ALA A 103 -7.39 8.66 4.33
C ALA A 103 -8.08 7.34 4.72
N PHE A 104 -9.36 7.41 5.05
CA PHE A 104 -10.18 6.23 5.36
C PHE A 104 -10.38 5.31 4.14
N GLY A 105 -10.57 5.90 2.96
CA GLY A 105 -10.79 5.20 1.71
C GLY A 105 -9.54 5.13 0.83
N ILE A 106 -9.62 4.33 -0.23
CA ILE A 106 -8.61 4.23 -1.27
C ILE A 106 -9.03 5.00 -2.53
N ASP A 107 -8.06 5.56 -3.24
CA ASP A 107 -8.28 6.16 -4.55
C ASP A 107 -8.27 5.05 -5.62
N PRO A 108 -9.41 4.78 -6.30
CA PRO A 108 -9.46 3.77 -7.34
C PRO A 108 -8.55 4.09 -8.54
N GLY A 109 -8.23 5.36 -8.78
CA GLY A 109 -7.30 5.78 -9.82
C GLY A 109 -5.88 5.26 -9.57
N ALA A 110 -5.47 5.12 -8.31
CA ALA A 110 -4.14 4.67 -7.90
C ALA A 110 -4.11 3.26 -7.29
N ALA A 111 -5.29 2.67 -7.00
CA ALA A 111 -5.39 1.40 -6.30
C ALA A 111 -4.95 0.22 -7.17
N THR A 112 -4.37 -0.79 -6.51
CA THR A 112 -4.08 -2.09 -7.12
C THR A 112 -5.35 -2.92 -7.23
N ARG A 113 -5.27 -4.01 -8.02
CA ARG A 113 -6.37 -4.97 -8.14
C ARG A 113 -6.82 -5.52 -6.80
N GLU A 114 -5.87 -5.94 -5.99
CA GLU A 114 -6.10 -6.54 -4.67
C GLU A 114 -6.72 -5.54 -3.68
N ALA A 115 -6.26 -4.28 -3.72
CA ALA A 115 -6.85 -3.22 -2.92
C ALA A 115 -8.30 -2.91 -3.34
N LEU A 116 -8.61 -2.96 -4.63
CA LEU A 116 -9.98 -2.82 -5.14
C LEU A 116 -10.87 -4.00 -4.77
N LEU A 117 -10.34 -5.23 -4.81
CA LEU A 117 -11.05 -6.44 -4.37
C LEU A 117 -11.31 -6.46 -2.86
N ALA A 118 -10.52 -5.72 -2.09
CA ALA A 118 -10.74 -5.56 -0.65
C ALA A 118 -12.00 -4.74 -0.32
N VAL A 119 -12.48 -3.94 -1.26
CA VAL A 119 -13.68 -3.10 -1.06
C VAL A 119 -14.92 -3.99 -1.02
N PRO A 120 -15.71 -3.96 0.06
CA PRO A 120 -16.93 -4.75 0.16
C PRO A 120 -17.90 -4.51 -1.01
N GLY A 121 -18.39 -5.59 -1.60
CA GLY A 121 -19.29 -5.56 -2.76
C GLY A 121 -18.59 -5.55 -4.12
N HIS A 122 -17.27 -5.43 -4.18
CA HIS A 122 -16.54 -5.55 -5.43
C HIS A 122 -16.32 -7.02 -5.81
N SER A 123 -16.71 -7.36 -7.04
CA SER A 123 -16.43 -8.68 -7.63
C SER A 123 -15.18 -8.64 -8.51
N PRO A 124 -14.52 -9.78 -8.76
CA PRO A 124 -13.38 -9.85 -9.67
C PRO A 124 -13.69 -9.28 -11.07
N GLY A 125 -14.85 -9.64 -11.63
CA GLY A 125 -15.26 -9.15 -12.96
C GLY A 125 -15.44 -7.64 -13.01
N LEU A 126 -16.03 -7.03 -11.97
CA LEU A 126 -16.17 -5.58 -11.84
C LEU A 126 -14.79 -4.89 -11.80
N VAL A 127 -13.89 -5.42 -10.95
CA VAL A 127 -12.55 -4.84 -10.76
C VAL A 127 -11.72 -4.98 -12.04
N ASP A 128 -11.75 -6.14 -12.70
CA ASP A 128 -10.98 -6.37 -13.92
C ASP A 128 -11.48 -5.49 -15.08
N HIS A 129 -12.81 -5.33 -15.22
CA HIS A 129 -13.38 -4.39 -16.18
C HIS A 129 -12.97 -2.94 -15.90
N PHE A 130 -13.05 -2.51 -14.65
CA PHE A 130 -12.62 -1.18 -14.22
C PHE A 130 -11.14 -0.93 -14.56
N LEU A 131 -10.24 -1.86 -14.22
CA LEU A 131 -8.81 -1.73 -14.47
C LEU A 131 -8.49 -1.66 -15.97
N ALA A 132 -9.17 -2.45 -16.80
CA ALA A 132 -9.01 -2.40 -18.25
C ALA A 132 -9.39 -1.01 -18.80
N ARG A 133 -10.51 -0.46 -18.35
CA ARG A 133 -10.93 0.88 -18.77
C ARG A 133 -10.02 1.98 -18.24
N ARG A 134 -9.55 1.89 -16.99
CA ARG A 134 -8.55 2.81 -16.43
C ARG A 134 -7.28 2.83 -17.29
N ALA A 135 -6.78 1.65 -17.68
CA ALA A 135 -5.60 1.55 -18.53
C ALA A 135 -5.82 2.15 -19.94
N MET A 136 -7.00 1.95 -20.53
CA MET A 136 -7.35 2.56 -21.83
C MET A 136 -7.36 4.10 -21.77
N ARG A 137 -7.98 4.68 -20.73
CA ARG A 137 -8.01 6.14 -20.56
C ARG A 137 -6.62 6.72 -20.33
N ALA A 138 -5.82 6.07 -19.49
CA ALA A 138 -4.43 6.49 -19.26
C ALA A 138 -3.61 6.49 -20.57
N ALA A 139 -3.81 5.50 -21.45
CA ALA A 139 -3.17 5.45 -22.77
C ALA A 139 -3.63 6.58 -23.70
N GLN A 140 -4.83 7.13 -23.49
CA GLN A 140 -5.39 8.27 -24.25
C GLN A 140 -5.01 9.62 -23.65
N GLY A 141 -4.25 9.64 -22.53
CA GLY A 141 -3.90 10.87 -21.82
C GLY A 141 -5.07 11.52 -21.09
N GLU A 142 -6.18 10.79 -20.92
CA GLU A 142 -7.31 11.26 -20.13
C GLU A 142 -7.05 11.06 -18.63
N ASP A 143 -7.55 12.03 -17.82
CA ASP A 143 -7.47 11.91 -16.37
C ASP A 143 -8.14 10.59 -15.90
N ALA A 144 -7.43 9.84 -15.08
CA ALA A 144 -7.87 8.55 -14.57
C ALA A 144 -9.05 8.63 -13.58
N SER A 145 -9.69 9.79 -13.45
CA SER A 145 -10.90 9.99 -12.66
C SER A 145 -12.05 9.15 -13.24
N VAL A 146 -12.07 7.89 -12.85
CA VAL A 146 -13.03 6.88 -13.31
C VAL A 146 -14.00 6.47 -12.20
N TYR A 147 -14.25 7.39 -11.26
CA TYR A 147 -15.12 7.14 -10.09
C TYR A 147 -16.52 6.67 -10.47
N ASP A 148 -17.04 7.17 -11.58
CA ASP A 148 -18.38 6.84 -12.07
C ASP A 148 -18.53 5.40 -12.58
N MET A 149 -17.43 4.67 -12.64
CA MET A 149 -17.40 3.29 -13.15
C MET A 149 -17.46 2.22 -12.06
N LEU A 150 -17.29 2.63 -10.82
CA LEU A 150 -17.45 1.77 -9.65
C LEU A 150 -18.71 2.17 -8.88
N PRO A 151 -19.42 1.22 -8.26
CA PRO A 151 -20.52 1.55 -7.37
C PRO A 151 -20.06 2.52 -6.27
N PRO A 152 -20.88 3.54 -5.93
CA PRO A 152 -20.55 4.43 -4.83
C PRO A 152 -20.27 3.65 -3.54
N SER A 153 -19.15 3.95 -2.91
CA SER A 153 -18.72 3.25 -1.71
C SER A 153 -18.00 4.22 -0.77
N ARG A 154 -18.31 4.12 0.53
CA ARG A 154 -17.59 4.87 1.58
C ARG A 154 -16.11 4.52 1.67
N TYR A 155 -15.71 3.41 1.08
CA TYR A 155 -14.32 2.93 1.05
C TYR A 155 -13.51 3.51 -0.11
N LEU A 156 -14.15 4.27 -1.00
CA LEU A 156 -13.50 4.95 -2.11
C LEU A 156 -13.39 6.45 -1.84
N THR A 157 -12.31 7.05 -2.26
CA THR A 157 -12.07 8.50 -2.15
C THR A 157 -11.55 9.06 -3.45
N ALA A 158 -12.03 10.25 -3.82
CA ALA A 158 -11.57 11.01 -4.99
C ALA A 158 -10.51 12.07 -4.62
N SER A 159 -9.92 11.99 -3.44
CA SER A 159 -8.93 12.99 -3.01
C SER A 159 -7.62 12.83 -3.78
N PRO A 160 -7.06 13.89 -4.35
CA PRO A 160 -5.70 13.84 -4.87
C PRO A 160 -4.74 13.50 -3.72
N GLY A 161 -3.96 12.43 -3.90
CA GLY A 161 -3.04 12.00 -2.86
C GLY A 161 -1.97 13.04 -2.60
N GLU A 162 -1.76 13.41 -1.35
CA GLU A 162 -0.67 14.29 -0.92
C GLU A 162 0.58 13.49 -0.53
N VAL A 163 0.48 12.17 -0.42
CA VAL A 163 1.55 11.30 0.05
C VAL A 163 2.03 10.41 -1.10
N PHE A 164 3.35 10.41 -1.28
CA PHE A 164 4.01 9.68 -2.33
C PHE A 164 5.14 8.82 -1.76
N THR A 165 5.32 7.64 -2.33
CA THR A 165 6.53 6.84 -2.14
C THR A 165 7.46 7.05 -3.34
N ILE A 166 8.68 7.44 -3.06
CA ILE A 166 9.75 7.60 -4.05
C ILE A 166 10.68 6.40 -3.91
N HIS A 167 10.77 5.60 -4.95
CA HIS A 167 11.78 4.54 -5.07
C HIS A 167 12.90 5.02 -5.96
N ALA A 168 14.11 5.06 -5.45
CA ALA A 168 15.32 5.36 -6.22
C ALA A 168 16.24 4.15 -6.22
N GLU A 169 16.71 3.79 -7.39
CA GLU A 169 17.71 2.74 -7.60
C GLU A 169 18.89 3.32 -8.38
N ALA A 170 20.09 3.13 -7.89
CA ALA A 170 21.32 3.47 -8.57
C ALA A 170 22.16 2.23 -8.79
N VAL A 171 22.65 2.02 -10.01
CA VAL A 171 23.64 0.99 -10.35
C VAL A 171 24.98 1.68 -10.51
N LEU A 172 25.91 1.37 -9.60
CA LEU A 172 27.23 1.93 -9.55
C LEU A 172 28.20 1.15 -10.48
N PRO A 173 29.31 1.77 -10.90
CA PRO A 173 30.37 1.07 -11.58
C PRO A 173 30.80 -0.19 -10.80
N GLY A 174 30.89 -1.34 -11.48
CA GLY A 174 31.16 -2.63 -10.83
C GLY A 174 29.93 -3.42 -10.37
N GLY A 175 28.71 -2.97 -10.80
CA GLY A 175 27.46 -3.71 -10.64
C GLY A 175 26.86 -3.67 -9.24
N THR A 176 27.31 -2.75 -8.39
CA THR A 176 26.68 -2.55 -7.08
C THR A 176 25.38 -1.76 -7.24
N VAL A 177 24.27 -2.30 -6.72
CA VAL A 177 22.96 -1.66 -6.72
C VAL A 177 22.66 -1.09 -5.33
N GLN A 178 22.34 0.19 -5.28
CA GLN A 178 21.83 0.87 -4.10
C GLN A 178 20.37 1.21 -4.30
N ARG A 179 19.50 0.90 -3.31
CA ARG A 179 18.07 1.22 -3.32
C ARG A 179 17.70 2.05 -2.11
N VAL A 180 16.90 3.08 -2.37
CA VAL A 180 16.36 3.96 -1.35
C VAL A 180 14.85 4.10 -1.57
N GLU A 181 14.11 4.01 -0.50
CA GLU A 181 12.68 4.30 -0.45
C GLU A 181 12.46 5.50 0.46
N ARG A 182 11.71 6.47 -0.01
CA ARG A 182 11.35 7.65 0.77
C ARG A 182 9.85 7.92 0.65
N VAL A 183 9.17 8.04 1.78
CA VAL A 183 7.77 8.48 1.83
C VAL A 183 7.75 9.97 2.13
N VAL A 184 7.11 10.74 1.28
CA VAL A 184 7.00 12.20 1.39
C VAL A 184 5.54 12.62 1.36
N ARG A 185 5.22 13.67 2.11
CA ARG A 185 3.94 14.37 2.02
C ARG A 185 4.16 15.76 1.44
N LEU A 186 3.36 16.13 0.45
CA LEU A 186 3.28 17.51 -0.02
C LEU A 186 2.56 18.35 1.03
N THR A 187 3.07 19.55 1.29
CA THR A 187 2.53 20.42 2.36
C THR A 187 1.73 21.59 1.83
N GLY A 188 1.86 21.90 0.53
CA GLY A 188 1.32 23.13 -0.06
C GLY A 188 2.08 24.41 0.35
N GLU A 189 3.08 24.33 1.22
CA GLU A 189 3.87 25.46 1.69
C GLU A 189 5.02 25.74 0.73
N PRO A 190 5.15 26.96 0.14
CA PRO A 190 6.21 27.24 -0.83
C PRO A 190 7.64 27.08 -0.28
N GLN A 191 7.84 27.35 1.00
CA GLN A 191 9.16 27.25 1.65
C GLN A 191 9.51 25.84 2.11
N ARG A 192 8.49 24.97 2.26
CA ARG A 192 8.63 23.57 2.62
C ARG A 192 7.65 22.73 1.81
N PRO A 193 7.83 22.60 0.49
CA PRO A 193 6.81 22.01 -0.38
C PRO A 193 6.54 20.52 -0.08
N TRP A 194 7.40 19.89 0.67
CA TRP A 194 7.24 18.51 1.13
C TRP A 194 7.94 18.27 2.46
N ARG A 195 7.50 17.22 3.19
CA ARG A 195 8.18 16.67 4.37
C ARG A 195 8.36 15.17 4.23
N THR A 196 9.47 14.64 4.74
CA THR A 196 9.71 13.20 4.82
C THR A 196 8.91 12.60 5.97
N LEU A 197 8.16 11.54 5.67
CA LEU A 197 7.44 10.74 6.66
C LEU A 197 8.21 9.47 7.02
N ALA A 198 8.88 8.85 6.04
CA ALA A 198 9.73 7.69 6.26
C ALA A 198 10.88 7.67 5.26
N TRP A 199 11.98 7.03 5.68
CA TRP A 199 13.15 6.78 4.84
C TRP A 199 13.67 5.38 5.12
N ARG A 200 13.92 4.62 4.06
CA ARG A 200 14.56 3.31 4.14
C ARG A 200 15.66 3.22 3.09
N SER A 201 16.84 2.76 3.49
CA SER A 201 17.92 2.41 2.58
C SER A 201 18.15 0.90 2.69
N GLN A 202 18.18 0.22 1.55
CA GLN A 202 18.54 -1.18 1.53
C GLN A 202 20.08 -1.29 1.49
N PRO A 203 20.65 -2.33 2.12
CA PRO A 203 22.09 -2.60 1.98
C PRO A 203 22.46 -2.72 0.50
N PRO A 204 23.65 -2.20 0.10
CA PRO A 204 24.12 -2.35 -1.27
C PRO A 204 24.19 -3.84 -1.68
N ARG A 205 23.68 -4.15 -2.86
CA ARG A 205 23.67 -5.50 -3.40
C ARG A 205 24.47 -5.55 -4.70
N ARG A 206 25.38 -6.50 -4.81
CA ARG A 206 26.13 -6.70 -6.04
C ARG A 206 25.32 -7.53 -7.03
N LEU A 207 25.16 -7.05 -8.26
CA LEU A 207 24.60 -7.87 -9.33
C LEU A 207 25.58 -8.98 -9.69
N PRO A 208 25.08 -10.20 -9.99
CA PRO A 208 25.96 -11.22 -10.56
C PRO A 208 26.56 -10.70 -11.88
N ALA A 209 27.82 -11.06 -12.15
CA ALA A 209 28.44 -10.71 -13.42
C ALA A 209 27.60 -11.25 -14.57
N PRO A 210 27.41 -10.50 -15.67
CA PRO A 210 26.78 -11.04 -16.87
C PRO A 210 27.57 -12.26 -17.35
N ARG A 211 26.85 -13.36 -17.61
CA ARG A 211 27.43 -14.59 -18.19
C ARG A 211 27.78 -14.37 -19.65
#